data_89fc10fd2903386e2f06f4aca55615d0
#
_entry.id   89fc10fd2903386e2f06f4aca55615d0
#
_cell.length_a   1.000
_cell.length_b   1.000
_cell.length_c   1.000
_cell.angle_alpha   90.00
_cell.angle_beta   90.00
_cell.angle_gamma   90.00
#
_symmetry.space_group_name_H-M   'P 1'
#
loop_
_entity.id
_entity.type
_entity.pdbx_description
1 polymer ?
#
loop_
_entity_poly.entity_id
_entity_poly.type
_entity_poly.pdbx_seq_one_letter_code
_entity_poly.pdbx_strand_id
1 'polypeptide(L)'
;MKAIINANIIMPDHVIPNGVILIDGGVIVDFGKAKNIEIPANAEIIDAENNFVGPGLVDIHTHAAGSVYFSDDPATCSKILLEHGVTSVMPAPYYCLTKQEFLDMIDKIVQTYENGKFPNFLGFYMEGPYLNPSFGSNQEKISWKGVNKEDYQDLIDHSKDYAKVWCIAPEREGIEEFVRDVKKSIPNCVFAVAHSAATPEQVEKFIPYGLKIATHHTNATGTIEHYSECRGVCVDEAVNYNKEIYAELICDRIGAHVVPYMQRLVRKIKGDDRLILISDQFVDDGPVPEGFEEATDINFDHAGEISGSAMTLDLACKNVLFHMGCSVCDAFRFASTNPARVLGLWDRGYIAKGNVADLIIVNQFFDIKKVIFKGEKL
;
A
#
# COMPACT_ATOMS: atom_id res chain seq x y z
N MET A 1 0.18 -9.93 30.24
CA MET A 1 -0.83 -8.94 29.81
C MET A 1 -0.21 -7.55 29.84
N LYS A 2 -0.53 -6.70 28.86
CA LYS A 2 -0.13 -5.28 28.78
C LYS A 2 -1.36 -4.40 28.71
N ALA A 3 -1.25 -3.16 29.20
CA ALA A 3 -2.33 -2.18 29.15
C ALA A 3 -1.78 -0.85 28.57
N ILE A 4 -2.32 -0.41 27.44
CA ILE A 4 -2.09 0.94 26.93
C ILE A 4 -3.12 1.85 27.58
N ILE A 5 -2.66 2.88 28.29
CA ILE A 5 -3.51 3.81 29.04
C ILE A 5 -3.39 5.23 28.46
N ASN A 6 -4.29 6.13 28.89
CA ASN A 6 -4.33 7.52 28.45
C ASN A 6 -4.37 7.64 26.90
N ALA A 7 -5.08 6.73 26.24
CA ALA A 7 -5.14 6.63 24.79
C ALA A 7 -6.34 7.38 24.21
N ASN A 8 -6.13 8.10 23.10
CA ASN A 8 -7.21 8.45 22.19
C ASN A 8 -7.29 7.34 21.14
N ILE A 9 -8.17 6.35 21.37
CA ILE A 9 -8.24 5.13 20.55
C ILE A 9 -8.90 5.46 19.22
N ILE A 10 -8.19 5.20 18.12
CA ILE A 10 -8.69 5.38 16.75
C ILE A 10 -9.60 4.20 16.38
N MET A 11 -10.84 4.52 16.10
CA MET A 11 -11.80 3.61 15.49
C MET A 11 -11.98 3.98 14.01
N PRO A 12 -12.58 3.11 13.19
CA PRO A 12 -12.71 3.40 11.75
C PRO A 12 -13.46 4.70 11.42
N ASP A 13 -14.32 5.19 12.31
CA ASP A 13 -15.21 6.34 12.08
C ASP A 13 -15.23 7.36 13.23
N HIS A 14 -14.57 7.08 14.35
CA HIS A 14 -14.54 7.97 15.51
C HIS A 14 -13.31 7.75 16.39
N VAL A 15 -13.17 8.56 17.45
CA VAL A 15 -12.14 8.41 18.49
C VAL A 15 -12.80 8.11 19.83
N ILE A 16 -12.26 7.14 20.57
CA ILE A 16 -12.61 6.91 21.97
C ILE A 16 -11.58 7.66 22.84
N PRO A 17 -11.94 8.82 23.42
CA PRO A 17 -11.00 9.58 24.26
C PRO A 17 -10.81 8.95 25.62
N ASN A 18 -9.64 9.13 26.22
CA ASN A 18 -9.25 8.60 27.51
C ASN A 18 -9.56 7.10 27.61
N GLY A 19 -9.00 6.37 26.66
CA GLY A 19 -9.21 4.94 26.50
C GLY A 19 -8.10 4.09 27.11
N VAL A 20 -8.41 2.80 27.21
CA VAL A 20 -7.50 1.72 27.57
C VAL A 20 -7.61 0.62 26.54
N ILE A 21 -6.47 0.04 26.15
CA ILE A 21 -6.39 -1.17 25.33
C ILE A 21 -5.64 -2.24 26.13
N LEU A 22 -6.24 -3.40 26.28
CA LEU A 22 -5.61 -4.56 26.92
C LEU A 22 -5.09 -5.52 25.86
N ILE A 23 -3.86 -5.98 26.04
CA ILE A 23 -3.15 -6.89 25.12
C ILE A 23 -2.68 -8.11 25.91
N ASP A 24 -2.94 -9.28 25.36
CA ASP A 24 -2.41 -10.54 25.89
C ASP A 24 -2.09 -11.51 24.76
N GLY A 25 -0.95 -12.19 24.85
CA GLY A 25 -0.55 -13.16 23.83
C GLY A 25 -0.45 -12.58 22.41
N GLY A 26 -0.15 -11.28 22.27
CA GLY A 26 -0.03 -10.62 20.97
C GLY A 26 -1.34 -10.21 20.32
N VAL A 27 -2.48 -10.35 21.03
CA VAL A 27 -3.81 -9.95 20.53
C VAL A 27 -4.48 -8.94 21.46
N ILE A 28 -5.39 -8.14 20.90
CA ILE A 28 -6.22 -7.20 21.66
C ILE A 28 -7.33 -7.99 22.37
N VAL A 29 -7.33 -8.01 23.70
CA VAL A 29 -8.34 -8.76 24.48
C VAL A 29 -9.51 -7.89 24.91
N ASP A 30 -9.27 -6.60 25.17
CA ASP A 30 -10.33 -5.63 25.47
C ASP A 30 -9.86 -4.20 25.15
N PHE A 31 -10.81 -3.29 24.95
CA PHE A 31 -10.54 -1.88 24.79
C PHE A 31 -11.80 -1.04 25.03
N GLY A 32 -11.62 0.23 25.36
CA GLY A 32 -12.72 1.16 25.54
C GLY A 32 -12.36 2.34 26.44
N LYS A 33 -13.37 3.08 26.91
CA LYS A 33 -13.15 4.18 27.86
C LYS A 33 -12.57 3.64 29.17
N ALA A 34 -11.57 4.33 29.74
CA ALA A 34 -10.85 3.90 30.95
C ALA A 34 -11.77 3.52 32.11
N LYS A 35 -12.87 4.24 32.32
CA LYS A 35 -13.85 3.96 33.39
C LYS A 35 -14.57 2.62 33.24
N ASN A 36 -14.51 1.99 32.07
CA ASN A 36 -15.23 0.75 31.75
C ASN A 36 -14.29 -0.47 31.64
N ILE A 37 -12.97 -0.25 31.70
CA ILE A 37 -11.97 -1.30 31.54
C ILE A 37 -11.22 -1.50 32.83
N GLU A 38 -11.28 -2.71 33.39
CA GLU A 38 -10.52 -3.10 34.57
C GLU A 38 -9.10 -3.52 34.12
N ILE A 39 -8.10 -2.79 34.60
CA ILE A 39 -6.70 -3.09 34.31
C ILE A 39 -6.19 -4.07 35.38
N PRO A 40 -5.71 -5.28 35.00
CA PRO A 40 -5.14 -6.22 35.92
C PRO A 40 -3.94 -5.62 36.67
N ALA A 41 -3.86 -5.87 37.99
CA ALA A 41 -2.84 -5.29 38.85
C ALA A 41 -1.38 -5.62 38.43
N ASN A 42 -1.19 -6.72 37.70
CA ASN A 42 0.11 -7.17 37.21
C ASN A 42 0.34 -6.82 35.70
N ALA A 43 -0.51 -5.99 35.11
CA ALA A 43 -0.32 -5.58 33.72
C ALA A 43 0.89 -4.63 33.57
N GLU A 44 1.69 -4.86 32.56
CA GLU A 44 2.70 -3.90 32.10
C GLU A 44 2.00 -2.68 31.51
N ILE A 45 2.34 -1.50 31.99
CA ILE A 45 1.68 -0.25 31.58
C ILE A 45 2.48 0.43 30.46
N ILE A 46 1.78 0.74 29.38
CA ILE A 46 2.26 1.58 28.28
C ILE A 46 1.43 2.85 28.30
N ASP A 47 2.03 3.98 28.69
CA ASP A 47 1.33 5.28 28.67
C ASP A 47 1.36 5.87 27.25
N ALA A 48 0.17 6.14 26.69
CA ALA A 48 0.02 6.82 25.41
C ALA A 48 0.11 8.35 25.54
N GLU A 49 0.20 8.90 26.76
CA GLU A 49 0.43 10.34 27.00
C GLU A 49 -0.62 11.24 26.29
N ASN A 50 -1.88 10.79 26.24
CA ASN A 50 -3.00 11.40 25.53
C ASN A 50 -2.80 11.50 23.98
N ASN A 51 -1.86 10.77 23.42
CA ASN A 51 -1.71 10.63 22.00
C ASN A 51 -2.76 9.68 21.39
N PHE A 52 -2.84 9.65 20.07
CA PHE A 52 -3.70 8.73 19.33
C PHE A 52 -3.06 7.35 19.30
N VAL A 53 -3.87 6.32 19.52
CA VAL A 53 -3.47 4.92 19.36
C VAL A 53 -4.33 4.33 18.25
N GLY A 54 -3.69 3.97 17.15
CA GLY A 54 -4.33 3.38 15.98
C GLY A 54 -3.73 2.02 15.62
N PRO A 55 -4.32 1.31 14.65
CA PRO A 55 -3.75 0.08 14.11
C PRO A 55 -2.41 0.37 13.44
N GLY A 56 -1.53 -0.61 13.40
CA GLY A 56 -0.30 -0.53 12.62
C GLY A 56 -0.59 -0.31 11.13
N LEU A 57 0.33 0.37 10.45
CA LEU A 57 0.19 0.70 9.05
C LEU A 57 0.33 -0.56 8.18
N VAL A 58 -0.42 -0.59 7.09
CA VAL A 58 -0.46 -1.67 6.09
C VAL A 58 -0.06 -1.09 4.74
N ASP A 59 1.22 -1.22 4.39
CA ASP A 59 1.74 -0.78 3.10
C ASP A 59 1.64 -1.91 2.09
N ILE A 60 0.72 -1.78 1.16
CA ILE A 60 0.47 -2.84 0.19
C ILE A 60 1.28 -2.70 -1.10
N HIS A 61 1.98 -1.58 -1.29
CA HIS A 61 2.76 -1.34 -2.50
C HIS A 61 4.05 -0.57 -2.19
N THR A 62 5.18 -1.28 -2.20
CA THR A 62 6.50 -0.69 -2.02
C THR A 62 7.59 -1.60 -2.57
N HIS A 63 8.65 -1.04 -3.14
CA HIS A 63 9.79 -1.77 -3.75
C HIS A 63 11.01 -1.82 -2.85
N ALA A 64 11.08 -0.89 -1.91
CA ALA A 64 12.24 -0.66 -1.07
C ALA A 64 11.86 -0.15 0.32
N ALA A 65 12.84 -0.03 1.19
CA ALA A 65 12.76 0.70 2.46
C ALA A 65 14.03 1.51 2.69
N GLY A 66 13.90 2.83 2.79
CA GLY A 66 15.05 3.73 2.78
C GLY A 66 15.83 3.61 1.46
N SER A 67 17.10 3.27 1.54
CA SER A 67 17.98 3.06 0.37
C SER A 67 18.22 1.58 0.04
N VAL A 68 17.37 0.68 0.53
CA VAL A 68 17.57 -0.77 0.39
C VAL A 68 16.39 -1.40 -0.33
N TYR A 69 16.65 -2.10 -1.44
CA TYR A 69 15.63 -2.88 -2.13
C TYR A 69 15.31 -4.19 -1.39
N PHE A 70 14.07 -4.66 -1.51
CA PHE A 70 13.72 -6.00 -1.01
C PHE A 70 14.45 -7.12 -1.75
N SER A 71 14.85 -6.91 -3.00
CA SER A 71 15.72 -7.82 -3.74
C SER A 71 17.12 -7.94 -3.12
N ASP A 72 17.59 -6.92 -2.39
CA ASP A 72 18.93 -6.90 -1.80
C ASP A 72 18.93 -7.42 -0.36
N ASP A 73 18.15 -6.82 0.52
CA ASP A 73 18.08 -7.21 1.94
C ASP A 73 16.66 -7.04 2.52
N PRO A 74 15.77 -8.05 2.36
CA PRO A 74 14.42 -8.01 2.91
C PRO A 74 14.36 -7.84 4.43
N ALA A 75 15.37 -8.35 5.15
CA ALA A 75 15.41 -8.27 6.61
C ALA A 75 15.67 -6.83 7.09
N THR A 76 16.59 -6.13 6.45
CA THR A 76 16.83 -4.71 6.72
C THR A 76 15.62 -3.87 6.34
N CYS A 77 14.98 -4.13 5.19
CA CYS A 77 13.73 -3.47 4.81
C CYS A 77 12.64 -3.65 5.88
N SER A 78 12.44 -4.89 6.33
CA SER A 78 11.48 -5.20 7.41
C SER A 78 11.70 -4.35 8.65
N LYS A 79 12.95 -4.24 9.10
CA LYS A 79 13.32 -3.47 10.29
C LYS A 79 13.02 -1.98 10.12
N ILE A 80 13.45 -1.38 9.01
CA ILE A 80 13.20 0.03 8.70
C ILE A 80 11.71 0.31 8.72
N LEU A 81 10.91 -0.52 8.02
CA LEU A 81 9.46 -0.33 7.92
C LEU A 81 8.75 -0.47 9.27
N LEU A 82 9.18 -1.42 10.11
CA LEU A 82 8.65 -1.55 11.48
C LEU A 82 8.94 -0.30 12.33
N GLU A 83 10.12 0.30 12.23
CA GLU A 83 10.47 1.54 12.91
C GLU A 83 9.56 2.72 12.47
N HIS A 84 9.07 2.69 11.22
CA HIS A 84 8.08 3.61 10.65
C HIS A 84 6.62 3.16 10.83
N GLY A 85 6.35 2.20 11.72
CA GLY A 85 5.00 1.76 12.06
C GLY A 85 4.30 0.90 11.02
N VAL A 86 5.00 0.49 9.96
CA VAL A 86 4.47 -0.43 8.94
C VAL A 86 4.56 -1.86 9.47
N THR A 87 3.48 -2.31 10.10
CA THR A 87 3.40 -3.64 10.73
C THR A 87 2.97 -4.74 9.76
N SER A 88 2.55 -4.37 8.58
CA SER A 88 2.24 -5.30 7.48
C SER A 88 2.67 -4.67 6.17
N VAL A 89 3.47 -5.39 5.38
CA VAL A 89 4.02 -4.87 4.13
C VAL A 89 3.92 -5.89 3.01
N MET A 90 3.65 -5.42 1.80
CA MET A 90 3.70 -6.20 0.58
C MET A 90 4.82 -5.67 -0.33
N PRO A 91 5.97 -6.34 -0.35
CA PRO A 91 6.98 -6.07 -1.36
C PRO A 91 6.43 -6.22 -2.77
N ALA A 92 6.79 -5.28 -3.66
CA ALA A 92 6.35 -5.29 -5.04
C ALA A 92 7.51 -5.62 -6.00
N PRO A 93 7.59 -6.86 -6.53
CA PRO A 93 8.35 -7.13 -7.74
C PRO A 93 7.75 -6.33 -8.90
N TYR A 94 8.58 -5.70 -9.72
CA TYR A 94 8.14 -4.68 -10.67
C TYR A 94 8.56 -4.97 -12.12
N TYR A 95 7.91 -4.30 -13.05
CA TYR A 95 7.93 -4.56 -14.50
C TYR A 95 9.30 -4.41 -15.19
N CYS A 96 10.27 -3.71 -14.59
CA CYS A 96 11.62 -3.56 -15.14
C CYS A 96 12.53 -4.78 -14.86
N LEU A 97 12.15 -5.66 -13.92
CA LEU A 97 12.91 -6.85 -13.62
C LEU A 97 12.83 -7.84 -14.79
N THR A 98 13.93 -8.50 -15.09
CA THR A 98 13.95 -9.69 -15.95
C THR A 98 13.22 -10.84 -15.26
N LYS A 99 12.84 -11.88 -16.02
CA LYS A 99 12.19 -13.07 -15.45
C LYS A 99 13.01 -13.68 -14.30
N GLN A 100 14.32 -13.81 -14.47
CA GLN A 100 15.17 -14.40 -13.45
C GLN A 100 15.25 -13.53 -12.19
N GLU A 101 15.43 -12.22 -12.34
CA GLU A 101 15.46 -11.29 -11.20
C GLU A 101 14.12 -11.29 -10.44
N PHE A 102 12.99 -11.40 -11.16
CA PHE A 102 11.68 -11.51 -10.57
C PHE A 102 11.55 -12.75 -9.69
N LEU A 103 11.98 -13.92 -10.20
CA LEU A 103 11.99 -15.19 -9.48
C LEU A 103 12.94 -15.16 -8.29
N ASP A 104 14.17 -14.66 -8.48
CA ASP A 104 15.19 -14.55 -7.43
C ASP A 104 14.71 -13.64 -6.28
N MET A 105 14.01 -12.54 -6.60
CA MET A 105 13.44 -11.64 -5.60
C MET A 105 12.34 -12.34 -4.78
N ILE A 106 11.43 -13.07 -5.44
CA ILE A 106 10.38 -13.85 -4.76
C ILE A 106 11.01 -14.86 -3.81
N ASP A 107 11.91 -15.69 -4.31
CA ASP A 107 12.54 -16.77 -3.53
C ASP A 107 13.32 -16.21 -2.32
N LYS A 108 14.07 -15.13 -2.52
CA LYS A 108 14.84 -14.48 -1.45
C LYS A 108 13.94 -13.92 -0.35
N ILE A 109 12.84 -13.26 -0.72
CA ILE A 109 11.88 -12.70 0.24
C ILE A 109 11.21 -13.83 1.02
N VAL A 110 10.70 -14.85 0.33
CA VAL A 110 10.06 -16.02 0.97
C VAL A 110 11.04 -16.71 1.93
N GLN A 111 12.27 -16.98 1.50
CA GLN A 111 13.29 -17.57 2.37
C GLN A 111 13.57 -16.71 3.61
N THR A 112 13.62 -15.38 3.45
CA THR A 112 13.85 -14.46 4.57
C THR A 112 12.69 -14.48 5.56
N TYR A 113 11.45 -14.54 5.05
CA TYR A 113 10.24 -14.67 5.86
C TYR A 113 10.18 -15.99 6.61
N GLU A 114 10.41 -17.13 5.94
CA GLU A 114 10.39 -18.46 6.54
C GLU A 114 11.45 -18.65 7.62
N ASN A 115 12.59 -17.95 7.48
CA ASN A 115 13.63 -17.87 8.50
C ASN A 115 13.32 -16.90 9.66
N GLY A 116 12.11 -16.30 9.69
CA GLY A 116 11.66 -15.41 10.76
C GLY A 116 12.31 -14.01 10.75
N LYS A 117 13.05 -13.66 9.69
CA LYS A 117 13.76 -12.38 9.59
C LYS A 117 12.95 -11.29 8.88
N PHE A 118 11.74 -11.61 8.42
CA PHE A 118 10.81 -10.66 7.80
C PHE A 118 9.41 -10.79 8.42
N PRO A 119 9.24 -10.49 9.72
CA PRO A 119 8.04 -10.84 10.47
C PRO A 119 6.78 -10.03 10.09
N ASN A 120 6.91 -8.89 9.41
CA ASN A 120 5.82 -8.06 8.91
C ASN A 120 5.48 -8.30 7.43
N PHE A 121 6.08 -9.31 6.77
CA PHE A 121 5.71 -9.72 5.42
C PHE A 121 4.27 -10.22 5.36
N LEU A 122 3.48 -9.64 4.46
CA LEU A 122 2.07 -9.95 4.28
C LEU A 122 1.81 -10.81 3.04
N GLY A 123 2.67 -10.73 2.06
CA GLY A 123 2.57 -11.32 0.74
C GLY A 123 3.08 -10.36 -0.33
N PHE A 124 2.94 -10.72 -1.60
CA PHE A 124 3.42 -9.89 -2.71
C PHE A 124 2.32 -9.05 -3.34
N TYR A 125 2.70 -7.85 -3.73
CA TYR A 125 2.03 -7.01 -4.70
C TYR A 125 2.81 -7.09 -6.02
N MET A 126 2.32 -7.87 -6.97
CA MET A 126 3.03 -8.15 -8.22
C MET A 126 2.79 -6.98 -9.19
N GLU A 127 3.68 -5.98 -9.19
CA GLU A 127 3.57 -4.85 -10.11
C GLU A 127 4.14 -5.18 -11.50
N GLY A 128 3.43 -6.03 -12.17
CA GLY A 128 3.80 -6.51 -13.51
C GLY A 128 3.91 -8.03 -13.57
N PRO A 129 4.53 -8.55 -14.61
CA PRO A 129 5.31 -7.83 -15.64
C PRO A 129 4.50 -7.26 -16.82
N TYR A 130 3.22 -7.58 -16.94
CA TYR A 130 2.43 -7.32 -18.15
C TYR A 130 1.70 -5.98 -18.12
N LEU A 131 2.45 -4.91 -17.84
CA LEU A 131 1.99 -3.53 -17.90
C LEU A 131 2.19 -2.93 -19.31
N ASN A 132 1.65 -1.75 -19.57
CA ASN A 132 1.86 -1.07 -20.83
C ASN A 132 3.24 -0.36 -20.81
N PRO A 133 4.17 -0.75 -21.71
CA PRO A 133 5.53 -0.24 -21.69
C PRO A 133 5.67 1.24 -22.07
N SER A 134 4.58 1.90 -22.45
CA SER A 134 4.58 3.34 -22.74
C SER A 134 4.41 4.20 -21.48
N PHE A 135 4.25 3.59 -20.31
CA PHE A 135 4.02 4.29 -19.03
C PHE A 135 5.01 3.83 -17.96
N GLY A 136 5.34 4.75 -17.07
CA GLY A 136 6.29 4.54 -15.97
C GLY A 136 7.71 4.99 -16.30
N SER A 137 8.57 4.96 -15.28
CA SER A 137 10.00 5.26 -15.39
C SER A 137 10.82 4.09 -15.94
N ASN A 138 12.08 4.32 -16.25
CA ASN A 138 13.04 3.27 -16.64
C ASN A 138 12.56 2.37 -17.80
N GLN A 139 11.81 2.93 -18.75
CA GLN A 139 11.20 2.19 -19.87
C GLN A 139 12.21 1.40 -20.70
N GLU A 140 13.46 1.88 -20.81
CA GLU A 140 14.54 1.19 -21.52
C GLU A 140 14.94 -0.16 -20.89
N LYS A 141 14.61 -0.39 -19.63
CA LYS A 141 14.88 -1.65 -18.91
C LYS A 141 13.80 -2.71 -19.11
N ILE A 142 12.66 -2.36 -19.73
CA ILE A 142 11.54 -3.30 -19.89
C ILE A 142 11.90 -4.41 -20.86
N SER A 143 11.95 -5.65 -20.38
CA SER A 143 12.26 -6.84 -21.18
C SER A 143 11.01 -7.63 -21.64
N TRP A 144 9.87 -7.40 -21.05
CA TRP A 144 8.63 -8.14 -21.27
C TRP A 144 7.87 -7.64 -22.49
N LYS A 145 8.03 -8.35 -23.62
CA LYS A 145 7.47 -7.91 -24.92
C LYS A 145 5.99 -8.30 -25.11
N GLY A 146 5.55 -9.40 -24.54
CA GLY A 146 4.20 -9.93 -24.68
C GLY A 146 3.78 -10.78 -23.50
N VAL A 147 2.49 -11.08 -23.42
CA VAL A 147 1.96 -12.02 -22.42
C VAL A 147 2.22 -13.44 -22.91
N ASN A 148 3.15 -14.13 -22.28
CA ASN A 148 3.58 -15.46 -22.68
C ASN A 148 3.36 -16.45 -21.53
N LYS A 149 2.64 -17.53 -21.83
CA LYS A 149 2.28 -18.54 -20.81
C LYS A 149 3.50 -19.24 -20.21
N GLU A 150 4.51 -19.55 -21.01
CA GLU A 150 5.74 -20.20 -20.52
C GLU A 150 6.48 -19.32 -19.52
N ASP A 151 6.36 -17.99 -19.66
CA ASP A 151 6.98 -17.04 -18.75
C ASP A 151 6.16 -16.85 -17.49
N TYR A 152 4.86 -16.57 -17.61
CA TYR A 152 4.06 -16.27 -16.42
C TYR A 152 3.71 -17.50 -15.58
N GLN A 153 3.76 -18.70 -16.14
CA GLN A 153 3.50 -19.92 -15.36
C GLN A 153 4.54 -20.09 -14.24
N ASP A 154 5.82 -19.84 -14.55
CA ASP A 154 6.88 -19.89 -13.54
C ASP A 154 6.65 -18.85 -12.44
N LEU A 155 6.25 -17.61 -12.81
CA LEU A 155 5.94 -16.57 -11.83
C LEU A 155 4.78 -16.96 -10.91
N ILE A 156 3.71 -17.55 -11.49
CA ILE A 156 2.56 -18.06 -10.72
C ILE A 156 3.02 -19.16 -9.75
N ASP A 157 3.79 -20.14 -10.23
CA ASP A 157 4.19 -21.30 -9.44
C ASP A 157 5.10 -20.91 -8.27
N HIS A 158 5.99 -19.92 -8.43
CA HIS A 158 6.84 -19.41 -7.35
C HIS A 158 6.10 -18.50 -6.35
N SER A 159 5.09 -17.77 -6.80
CA SER A 159 4.41 -16.77 -5.96
C SER A 159 3.06 -17.21 -5.39
N LYS A 160 2.45 -18.31 -5.85
CA LYS A 160 1.05 -18.71 -5.59
C LYS A 160 0.65 -18.72 -4.12
N ASP A 161 1.54 -19.05 -3.22
CA ASP A 161 1.24 -19.14 -1.79
C ASP A 161 1.27 -17.77 -1.10
N TYR A 162 1.90 -16.76 -1.75
CA TYR A 162 2.15 -15.46 -1.17
C TYR A 162 1.62 -14.27 -2.00
N ALA A 163 1.39 -14.42 -3.30
CA ALA A 163 0.84 -13.35 -4.13
C ALA A 163 -0.60 -13.01 -3.72
N LYS A 164 -0.86 -11.75 -3.41
CA LYS A 164 -2.20 -11.26 -3.00
C LYS A 164 -2.79 -10.29 -4.01
N VAL A 165 -1.95 -9.48 -4.64
CA VAL A 165 -2.35 -8.54 -5.68
C VAL A 165 -1.51 -8.78 -6.93
N TRP A 166 -2.13 -8.65 -8.10
CA TRP A 166 -1.43 -8.70 -9.38
C TRP A 166 -1.88 -7.57 -10.30
N CYS A 167 -0.93 -6.74 -10.72
CA CYS A 167 -1.18 -5.64 -11.63
C CYS A 167 -1.32 -6.13 -13.07
N ILE A 168 -2.24 -5.50 -13.79
CA ILE A 168 -2.48 -5.74 -15.20
C ILE A 168 -2.70 -4.42 -15.95
N ALA A 169 -2.31 -4.38 -17.22
CA ALA A 169 -2.79 -3.40 -18.18
C ALA A 169 -3.88 -4.08 -19.04
N PRO A 170 -5.16 -3.76 -18.84
CA PRO A 170 -6.29 -4.47 -19.46
C PRO A 170 -6.30 -4.48 -20.99
N GLU A 171 -5.61 -3.54 -21.61
CA GLU A 171 -5.49 -3.43 -23.07
C GLU A 171 -4.47 -4.39 -23.69
N ARG A 172 -3.64 -5.06 -22.86
CA ARG A 172 -2.59 -5.95 -23.38
C ARG A 172 -3.19 -7.21 -23.99
N GLU A 173 -2.73 -7.56 -25.19
CA GLU A 173 -3.11 -8.81 -25.84
C GLU A 173 -2.66 -10.03 -24.98
N GLY A 174 -3.54 -11.01 -24.82
CA GLY A 174 -3.28 -12.21 -23.99
C GLY A 174 -3.54 -12.05 -22.49
N ILE A 175 -3.80 -10.83 -21.99
CA ILE A 175 -3.95 -10.56 -20.55
C ILE A 175 -5.14 -11.30 -19.92
N GLU A 176 -6.21 -11.57 -20.68
CA GLU A 176 -7.37 -12.28 -20.16
C GLU A 176 -7.05 -13.76 -19.83
N GLU A 177 -6.24 -14.42 -20.66
CA GLU A 177 -5.80 -15.80 -20.38
C GLU A 177 -4.93 -15.83 -19.12
N PHE A 178 -3.97 -14.91 -19.03
CA PHE A 178 -3.15 -14.74 -17.85
C PHE A 178 -3.99 -14.55 -16.57
N VAL A 179 -4.97 -13.66 -16.59
CA VAL A 179 -5.86 -13.41 -15.44
C VAL A 179 -6.63 -14.68 -15.04
N ARG A 180 -7.11 -15.44 -16.02
CA ARG A 180 -7.79 -16.73 -15.76
C ARG A 180 -6.87 -17.76 -15.13
N ASP A 181 -5.64 -17.87 -15.61
CA ASP A 181 -4.65 -18.81 -15.07
C ASP A 181 -4.21 -18.43 -13.65
N VAL A 182 -4.00 -17.12 -13.39
CA VAL A 182 -3.78 -16.62 -12.03
C VAL A 182 -4.94 -16.97 -11.11
N LYS A 183 -6.19 -16.68 -11.52
CA LYS A 183 -7.38 -17.00 -10.70
C LYS A 183 -7.56 -18.49 -10.44
N LYS A 184 -7.14 -19.34 -11.37
CA LYS A 184 -7.16 -20.79 -11.18
C LYS A 184 -6.17 -21.24 -10.11
N SER A 185 -4.99 -20.64 -10.09
CA SER A 185 -3.90 -21.00 -9.16
C SER A 185 -4.02 -20.28 -7.82
N ILE A 186 -4.48 -19.02 -7.85
CA ILE A 186 -4.61 -18.13 -6.70
C ILE A 186 -6.05 -17.55 -6.65
N PRO A 187 -7.05 -18.31 -6.22
CA PRO A 187 -8.47 -17.93 -6.31
C PRO A 187 -8.79 -16.57 -5.63
N ASN A 188 -8.09 -16.23 -4.57
CA ASN A 188 -8.29 -14.99 -3.80
C ASN A 188 -7.42 -13.82 -4.27
N CYS A 189 -6.62 -13.98 -5.33
CA CYS A 189 -5.81 -12.90 -5.87
C CYS A 189 -6.70 -11.71 -6.26
N VAL A 190 -6.34 -10.53 -5.82
CA VAL A 190 -6.94 -9.26 -6.25
C VAL A 190 -6.18 -8.77 -7.47
N PHE A 191 -6.88 -8.25 -8.48
CA PHE A 191 -6.22 -7.57 -9.59
C PHE A 191 -6.24 -6.06 -9.39
N ALA A 192 -5.16 -5.43 -9.85
CA ALA A 192 -5.02 -3.99 -9.90
C ALA A 192 -4.78 -3.53 -11.35
N VAL A 193 -5.41 -2.44 -11.77
CA VAL A 193 -5.05 -1.78 -13.03
C VAL A 193 -3.87 -0.86 -12.77
N ALA A 194 -2.83 -0.98 -13.58
CA ALA A 194 -1.58 -0.22 -13.44
C ALA A 194 -0.96 0.07 -14.81
N HIS A 195 -0.26 1.21 -14.94
CA HIS A 195 0.49 1.60 -16.15
C HIS A 195 -0.28 1.24 -17.43
N SER A 196 -1.39 1.90 -17.67
CA SER A 196 -2.37 1.44 -18.64
C SER A 196 -3.01 2.60 -19.41
N ALA A 197 -3.28 2.36 -20.68
CA ALA A 197 -4.09 3.22 -21.55
C ALA A 197 -5.46 2.57 -21.86
N ALA A 198 -5.94 1.68 -21.01
CA ALA A 198 -7.20 0.96 -21.21
C ALA A 198 -8.40 1.91 -21.31
N THR A 199 -9.35 1.55 -22.15
CA THR A 199 -10.67 2.18 -22.13
C THR A 199 -11.47 1.75 -20.90
N PRO A 200 -12.53 2.49 -20.50
CA PRO A 200 -13.40 2.07 -19.42
C PRO A 200 -13.94 0.65 -19.58
N GLU A 201 -14.34 0.27 -20.77
CA GLU A 201 -14.89 -1.07 -21.06
C GLU A 201 -13.83 -2.16 -20.88
N GLN A 202 -12.57 -1.87 -21.21
CA GLN A 202 -11.48 -2.81 -20.98
C GLN A 202 -11.21 -2.99 -19.48
N VAL A 203 -11.24 -1.92 -18.68
CA VAL A 203 -11.12 -2.00 -17.21
C VAL A 203 -12.29 -2.79 -16.61
N GLU A 204 -13.52 -2.42 -16.97
CA GLU A 204 -14.75 -3.04 -16.43
C GLU A 204 -14.84 -4.53 -16.71
N LYS A 205 -14.29 -5.00 -17.83
CA LYS A 205 -14.20 -6.42 -18.19
C LYS A 205 -13.54 -7.26 -17.11
N PHE A 206 -12.59 -6.70 -16.35
CA PHE A 206 -11.84 -7.44 -15.32
C PHE A 206 -12.42 -7.33 -13.91
N ILE A 207 -13.41 -6.47 -13.66
CA ILE A 207 -14.10 -6.40 -12.35
C ILE A 207 -14.66 -7.77 -11.92
N PRO A 208 -15.34 -8.56 -12.78
CA PRO A 208 -15.80 -9.90 -12.40
C PRO A 208 -14.69 -10.90 -12.05
N TYR A 209 -13.47 -10.65 -12.53
CA TYR A 209 -12.29 -11.45 -12.18
C TYR A 209 -11.63 -11.00 -10.88
N GLY A 210 -12.12 -9.93 -10.25
CA GLY A 210 -11.59 -9.42 -9.00
C GLY A 210 -10.63 -8.24 -9.16
N LEU A 211 -10.73 -7.46 -10.24
CA LEU A 211 -10.08 -6.16 -10.33
C LEU A 211 -10.75 -5.22 -9.32
N LYS A 212 -10.00 -4.83 -8.30
CA LYS A 212 -10.49 -4.03 -7.17
C LYS A 212 -9.58 -2.87 -6.79
N ILE A 213 -8.44 -2.70 -7.43
CA ILE A 213 -7.46 -1.68 -7.11
C ILE A 213 -7.06 -0.94 -8.37
N ALA A 214 -6.87 0.37 -8.26
CA ALA A 214 -6.13 1.17 -9.23
C ALA A 214 -4.81 1.56 -8.56
N THR A 215 -3.72 1.01 -9.08
CA THR A 215 -2.36 1.24 -8.60
C THR A 215 -2.00 2.70 -8.82
N HIS A 216 -1.45 3.38 -7.79
CA HIS A 216 -1.06 4.81 -7.81
C HIS A 216 -1.96 5.65 -8.72
N HIS A 217 -3.27 5.64 -8.41
CA HIS A 217 -4.33 6.24 -9.23
C HIS A 217 -4.05 7.68 -9.63
N THR A 218 -4.32 8.00 -10.90
CA THR A 218 -3.97 9.21 -11.65
C THR A 218 -2.48 9.36 -12.00
N ASN A 219 -1.70 8.30 -11.80
CA ASN A 219 -0.29 8.27 -12.16
C ASN A 219 -0.03 7.10 -13.12
N ALA A 220 0.85 7.33 -14.11
CA ALA A 220 1.17 6.35 -15.16
C ALA A 220 -0.07 5.80 -15.91
N THR A 221 -1.05 6.65 -16.17
CA THR A 221 -2.26 6.36 -16.93
C THR A 221 -2.36 7.22 -18.17
N GLY A 222 -2.97 6.69 -19.24
CA GLY A 222 -3.15 7.40 -20.50
C GLY A 222 -4.22 8.50 -20.39
N THR A 223 -3.98 9.58 -21.10
CA THR A 223 -5.03 10.57 -21.40
C THR A 223 -5.53 10.31 -22.81
N ILE A 224 -6.84 10.14 -22.97
CA ILE A 224 -7.45 9.94 -24.28
C ILE A 224 -8.07 11.26 -24.74
N GLU A 225 -7.56 11.82 -25.84
CA GLU A 225 -8.22 12.88 -26.56
C GLU A 225 -9.24 12.24 -27.51
N HIS A 226 -10.52 12.53 -27.31
CA HIS A 226 -11.57 12.00 -28.16
C HIS A 226 -11.67 12.79 -29.47
N TYR A 227 -11.55 14.10 -29.40
CA TYR A 227 -11.55 15.03 -30.51
C TYR A 227 -10.87 16.32 -30.05
N SER A 228 -10.46 17.19 -31.01
CA SER A 228 -9.85 18.46 -30.65
C SER A 228 -10.70 19.22 -29.62
N GLU A 229 -10.09 19.64 -28.51
CA GLU A 229 -10.74 20.28 -27.36
C GLU A 229 -11.79 19.43 -26.62
N CYS A 230 -11.98 18.16 -27.00
CA CYS A 230 -12.90 17.23 -26.35
C CYS A 230 -12.12 16.15 -25.60
N ARG A 231 -12.14 16.25 -24.28
CA ARG A 231 -11.52 15.25 -23.43
C ARG A 231 -12.22 13.90 -23.59
N GLY A 232 -11.45 12.85 -23.83
CA GLY A 232 -11.88 11.48 -23.75
C GLY A 232 -11.89 10.95 -22.33
N VAL A 233 -12.15 9.67 -22.18
CA VAL A 233 -12.16 8.94 -20.92
C VAL A 233 -11.12 7.82 -20.97
N CYS A 234 -10.52 7.52 -19.85
CA CYS A 234 -9.48 6.50 -19.72
C CYS A 234 -9.65 5.69 -18.44
N VAL A 235 -8.57 5.06 -17.97
CA VAL A 235 -8.51 4.31 -16.71
C VAL A 235 -9.03 5.12 -15.53
N ASP A 236 -8.63 6.39 -15.42
CA ASP A 236 -8.97 7.22 -14.27
C ASP A 236 -10.47 7.45 -14.13
N GLU A 237 -11.16 7.70 -15.25
CA GLU A 237 -12.62 7.85 -15.25
C GLU A 237 -13.31 6.52 -14.93
N ALA A 238 -12.83 5.40 -15.48
CA ALA A 238 -13.36 4.07 -15.15
C ALA A 238 -13.22 3.76 -13.64
N VAL A 239 -12.06 4.03 -13.07
CA VAL A 239 -11.80 3.86 -11.63
C VAL A 239 -12.69 4.75 -10.80
N ASN A 240 -12.81 6.04 -11.15
CA ASN A 240 -13.63 6.99 -10.43
C ASN A 240 -15.12 6.65 -10.50
N TYR A 241 -15.60 6.12 -11.62
CA TYR A 241 -16.99 5.72 -11.82
C TYR A 241 -17.35 4.44 -11.05
N ASN A 242 -16.46 3.44 -11.04
CA ASN A 242 -16.72 2.13 -10.43
C ASN A 242 -16.43 2.13 -8.92
N LYS A 243 -17.45 2.02 -8.09
CA LYS A 243 -17.36 2.06 -6.61
C LYS A 243 -16.63 0.87 -6.00
N GLU A 244 -16.51 -0.24 -6.71
CA GLU A 244 -15.83 -1.46 -6.28
C GLU A 244 -14.31 -1.30 -6.29
N ILE A 245 -13.77 -0.38 -7.10
CA ILE A 245 -12.34 -0.19 -7.27
C ILE A 245 -11.81 0.79 -6.22
N TYR A 246 -10.80 0.40 -5.47
CA TYR A 246 -10.05 1.26 -4.56
C TYR A 246 -9.02 2.07 -5.34
N ALA A 247 -8.80 3.30 -4.94
CA ALA A 247 -7.78 4.17 -5.51
C ALA A 247 -6.57 4.25 -4.56
N GLU A 248 -5.43 3.74 -4.98
CA GLU A 248 -4.16 3.97 -4.29
C GLU A 248 -3.65 5.37 -4.61
N LEU A 249 -3.11 6.06 -3.62
CA LEU A 249 -2.56 7.40 -3.76
C LEU A 249 -1.17 7.47 -3.14
N ILE A 250 -0.22 8.02 -3.92
CA ILE A 250 1.08 8.47 -3.43
C ILE A 250 0.90 9.93 -3.01
N CYS A 251 1.02 10.18 -1.71
CA CYS A 251 0.84 11.52 -1.15
C CYS A 251 2.19 12.11 -0.77
N ASP A 252 3.03 12.44 -1.76
CA ASP A 252 4.30 13.10 -1.55
C ASP A 252 4.12 14.56 -1.08
N ARG A 253 5.16 15.12 -0.47
CA ARG A 253 5.13 16.42 0.20
C ARG A 253 4.62 17.57 -0.67
N ILE A 254 5.03 17.62 -1.92
CA ILE A 254 4.66 18.71 -2.83
C ILE A 254 3.47 18.35 -3.73
N GLY A 255 3.04 17.09 -3.73
CA GLY A 255 1.97 16.58 -4.59
C GLY A 255 2.37 16.48 -6.05
N ALA A 256 3.60 16.03 -6.32
CA ALA A 256 4.08 15.83 -7.68
C ALA A 256 3.44 14.61 -8.34
N HIS A 257 3.33 13.48 -7.62
CA HIS A 257 2.61 12.31 -8.13
C HIS A 257 1.12 12.60 -8.33
N VAL A 258 0.48 13.22 -7.34
CA VAL A 258 -0.95 13.56 -7.39
C VAL A 258 -1.15 14.93 -6.74
N VAL A 259 -1.44 15.94 -7.55
CA VAL A 259 -1.65 17.29 -7.01
C VAL A 259 -2.76 17.31 -5.95
N PRO A 260 -2.61 18.09 -4.86
CA PRO A 260 -3.56 18.07 -3.74
C PRO A 260 -5.02 18.31 -4.12
N TYR A 261 -5.26 19.07 -5.19
CA TYR A 261 -6.63 19.27 -5.70
C TYR A 261 -7.22 17.97 -6.27
N MET A 262 -6.41 17.18 -7.00
CA MET A 262 -6.83 15.89 -7.54
C MET A 262 -7.07 14.88 -6.41
N GLN A 263 -6.20 14.84 -5.39
CA GLN A 263 -6.42 13.99 -4.20
C GLN A 263 -7.77 14.27 -3.55
N ARG A 264 -8.12 15.56 -3.37
CA ARG A 264 -9.45 15.96 -2.84
C ARG A 264 -10.61 15.61 -3.77
N LEU A 265 -10.41 15.69 -5.10
CA LEU A 265 -11.41 15.30 -6.09
C LEU A 265 -11.67 13.80 -6.04
N VAL A 266 -10.61 12.98 -6.04
CA VAL A 266 -10.70 11.52 -5.93
C VAL A 266 -11.41 11.15 -4.63
N ARG A 267 -11.03 11.75 -3.48
CA ARG A 267 -11.71 11.54 -2.19
C ARG A 267 -13.23 11.87 -2.28
N LYS A 268 -13.57 12.98 -2.92
CA LYS A 268 -14.98 13.38 -3.08
C LYS A 268 -15.80 12.39 -3.90
N ILE A 269 -15.18 11.76 -4.90
CA ILE A 269 -15.83 10.79 -5.80
C ILE A 269 -15.90 9.41 -5.16
N LYS A 270 -14.77 8.91 -4.65
CA LYS A 270 -14.62 7.55 -4.12
C LYS A 270 -15.15 7.42 -2.69
N GLY A 271 -15.18 8.50 -1.93
CA GLY A 271 -15.43 8.47 -0.48
C GLY A 271 -14.24 7.91 0.30
N ASP A 272 -14.30 8.04 1.62
CA ASP A 272 -13.20 7.66 2.51
C ASP A 272 -12.94 6.14 2.57
N ASP A 273 -13.91 5.31 2.21
CA ASP A 273 -13.79 3.85 2.28
C ASP A 273 -13.12 3.20 1.05
N ARG A 274 -12.72 4.01 0.06
CA ARG A 274 -12.14 3.51 -1.19
C ARG A 274 -10.79 4.15 -1.54
N LEU A 275 -10.19 4.87 -0.59
CA LEU A 275 -8.83 5.40 -0.72
C LEU A 275 -7.84 4.52 0.02
N ILE A 276 -6.69 4.31 -0.57
CA ILE A 276 -5.55 3.62 0.04
C ILE A 276 -4.33 4.53 -0.10
N LEU A 277 -3.59 4.75 0.97
CA LEU A 277 -2.26 5.33 0.91
C LEU A 277 -1.23 4.23 0.72
N ILE A 278 -0.29 4.47 -0.17
CA ILE A 278 0.87 3.61 -0.42
C ILE A 278 2.14 4.48 -0.35
N SER A 279 3.26 3.85 -0.05
CA SER A 279 4.54 4.55 -0.14
C SER A 279 5.08 4.54 -1.56
N ASP A 280 4.92 3.45 -2.28
CA ASP A 280 5.55 3.24 -3.58
C ASP A 280 7.04 3.61 -3.54
N GLN A 281 7.70 3.20 -2.44
CA GLN A 281 9.10 3.54 -2.21
C GLN A 281 10.00 2.78 -3.18
N PHE A 282 10.82 3.53 -3.87
CA PHE A 282 11.80 3.04 -4.83
C PHE A 282 13.19 3.60 -4.48
N VAL A 283 14.23 3.13 -5.12
CA VAL A 283 15.58 3.69 -5.00
C VAL A 283 16.05 4.05 -6.40
N ASP A 284 16.20 5.33 -6.68
CA ASP A 284 16.77 5.82 -7.92
C ASP A 284 17.71 6.99 -7.60
N ASP A 285 18.72 7.21 -8.43
CA ASP A 285 19.77 8.20 -8.23
C ASP A 285 19.84 9.23 -9.36
N GLY A 286 18.78 9.34 -10.14
CA GLY A 286 18.64 10.37 -11.17
C GLY A 286 18.66 11.77 -10.57
N PRO A 287 19.13 12.77 -11.34
CA PRO A 287 19.21 14.14 -10.86
C PRO A 287 17.82 14.74 -10.66
N VAL A 288 17.66 15.50 -9.59
CA VAL A 288 16.41 16.24 -9.34
C VAL A 288 16.22 17.29 -10.44
N PRO A 289 15.11 17.28 -11.20
CA PRO A 289 14.86 18.26 -12.24
C PRO A 289 14.71 19.69 -11.69
N GLU A 290 15.03 20.70 -12.52
CA GLU A 290 14.83 22.10 -12.19
C GLU A 290 13.37 22.38 -11.83
N GLY A 291 13.15 23.07 -10.69
CA GLY A 291 11.82 23.37 -10.14
C GLY A 291 11.25 22.32 -9.19
N PHE A 292 11.98 21.23 -8.94
CA PHE A 292 11.60 20.17 -7.98
C PHE A 292 12.55 20.07 -6.78
N GLU A 293 13.33 21.11 -6.50
CA GLU A 293 14.34 21.12 -5.41
C GLU A 293 13.72 20.88 -4.02
N GLU A 294 12.42 21.16 -3.85
CA GLU A 294 11.68 20.88 -2.62
C GLU A 294 11.11 19.46 -2.53
N ALA A 295 11.24 18.66 -3.58
CA ALA A 295 10.76 17.28 -3.67
C ALA A 295 11.72 16.30 -2.97
N THR A 296 11.83 16.38 -1.65
CA THR A 296 12.80 15.59 -0.86
C THR A 296 12.35 14.16 -0.58
N ASP A 297 11.13 13.81 -0.95
CA ASP A 297 10.51 12.50 -0.75
C ASP A 297 10.07 11.83 -2.06
N ILE A 298 10.68 12.23 -3.17
CA ILE A 298 10.44 11.70 -4.54
C ILE A 298 11.77 11.29 -5.14
N ASN A 299 11.77 10.22 -5.92
CA ASN A 299 12.91 9.84 -6.75
C ASN A 299 12.66 10.19 -8.21
N PHE A 300 13.76 10.38 -8.94
CA PHE A 300 13.75 10.61 -10.37
C PHE A 300 14.73 9.63 -11.04
N ASP A 301 14.39 9.18 -12.23
CA ASP A 301 15.30 8.42 -13.07
C ASP A 301 16.26 9.36 -13.84
N HIS A 302 17.21 8.77 -14.57
CA HIS A 302 18.18 9.57 -15.37
C HIS A 302 17.57 10.28 -16.57
N ALA A 303 16.33 9.98 -16.94
CA ALA A 303 15.56 10.71 -17.96
C ALA A 303 14.79 11.90 -17.37
N GLY A 304 14.78 12.03 -16.03
CA GLY A 304 14.04 13.07 -15.31
C GLY A 304 12.57 12.73 -15.06
N GLU A 305 12.17 11.48 -15.30
CA GLU A 305 10.83 11.00 -14.97
C GLU A 305 10.74 10.65 -13.48
N ILE A 306 9.56 10.82 -12.88
CA ILE A 306 9.31 10.42 -11.50
C ILE A 306 9.41 8.89 -11.40
N SER A 307 10.25 8.41 -10.48
CA SER A 307 10.54 6.99 -10.26
C SER A 307 10.20 6.60 -8.83
N GLY A 308 8.91 6.40 -8.56
CA GLY A 308 8.41 6.12 -7.22
C GLY A 308 8.77 7.21 -6.20
N SER A 309 8.69 6.88 -4.93
CA SER A 309 8.97 7.81 -3.84
C SER A 309 10.19 7.41 -2.99
N ALA A 310 10.73 8.35 -2.23
CA ALA A 310 11.65 8.10 -1.11
C ALA A 310 10.92 8.13 0.24
N MET A 311 9.59 8.06 0.22
CA MET A 311 8.70 8.34 1.34
C MET A 311 8.31 7.04 2.05
N THR A 312 8.31 7.06 3.38
CA THR A 312 7.67 6.02 4.18
C THR A 312 6.18 6.28 4.35
N LEU A 313 5.38 5.26 4.64
CA LEU A 313 3.91 5.40 4.70
C LEU A 313 3.43 6.36 5.81
N ASP A 314 4.18 6.49 6.90
CA ASP A 314 3.88 7.50 7.95
C ASP A 314 4.05 8.94 7.44
N LEU A 315 4.98 9.19 6.53
CA LEU A 315 5.10 10.48 5.85
C LEU A 315 3.92 10.74 4.92
N ALA A 316 3.46 9.72 4.17
CA ALA A 316 2.22 9.83 3.40
C ALA A 316 1.02 10.20 4.28
N CYS A 317 0.92 9.57 5.47
CA CYS A 317 -0.10 9.91 6.46
C CYS A 317 -0.01 11.36 6.94
N LYS A 318 1.20 11.91 7.14
CA LYS A 318 1.38 13.33 7.47
C LYS A 318 0.92 14.22 6.33
N ASN A 319 1.39 13.95 5.13
CA ASN A 319 1.10 14.76 3.95
C ASN A 319 -0.41 14.83 3.65
N VAL A 320 -1.12 13.70 3.76
CA VAL A 320 -2.57 13.65 3.49
C VAL A 320 -3.39 14.52 4.45
N LEU A 321 -2.95 14.68 5.71
CA LEU A 321 -3.62 15.59 6.65
C LEU A 321 -3.66 17.03 6.11
N PHE A 322 -2.58 17.49 5.48
CA PHE A 322 -2.49 18.82 4.90
C PHE A 322 -3.16 18.90 3.52
N HIS A 323 -2.90 17.94 2.64
CA HIS A 323 -3.38 17.96 1.27
C HIS A 323 -4.90 17.83 1.17
N MET A 324 -5.49 16.97 1.99
CA MET A 324 -6.92 16.71 1.97
C MET A 324 -7.69 17.40 3.10
N GLY A 325 -7.01 17.98 4.10
CA GLY A 325 -7.65 18.52 5.28
C GLY A 325 -8.43 17.45 6.06
N CYS A 326 -7.92 16.23 6.10
CA CYS A 326 -8.56 15.10 6.76
C CYS A 326 -8.09 14.94 8.21
N SER A 327 -8.78 14.10 8.97
CA SER A 327 -8.45 13.80 10.35
C SER A 327 -7.40 12.70 10.47
N VAL A 328 -6.82 12.54 11.66
CA VAL A 328 -5.94 11.40 11.98
C VAL A 328 -6.68 10.05 11.81
N CYS A 329 -7.99 10.01 12.10
CA CYS A 329 -8.81 8.81 11.84
C CYS A 329 -8.85 8.45 10.34
N ASP A 330 -8.98 9.46 9.47
CA ASP A 330 -9.03 9.23 8.02
C ASP A 330 -7.67 8.71 7.52
N ALA A 331 -6.55 9.27 8.02
CA ALA A 331 -5.21 8.78 7.67
C ALA A 331 -5.04 7.29 8.03
N PHE A 332 -5.46 6.88 9.24
CA PHE A 332 -5.46 5.46 9.62
C PHE A 332 -6.40 4.61 8.76
N ARG A 333 -7.55 5.17 8.37
CA ARG A 333 -8.46 4.47 7.48
C ARG A 333 -7.80 4.18 6.14
N PHE A 334 -7.11 5.17 5.56
CA PHE A 334 -6.46 5.06 4.26
C PHE A 334 -5.20 4.20 4.29
N ALA A 335 -4.43 4.24 5.38
CA ALA A 335 -3.15 3.55 5.50
C ALA A 335 -3.21 2.21 6.27
N SER A 336 -4.37 1.83 6.82
CA SER A 336 -4.50 0.59 7.60
C SER A 336 -5.81 -0.14 7.29
N THR A 337 -6.97 0.50 7.51
CA THR A 337 -8.26 -0.18 7.41
C THR A 337 -8.63 -0.56 5.98
N ASN A 338 -8.49 0.36 5.04
CA ASN A 338 -8.87 0.11 3.64
C ASN A 338 -7.95 -0.89 2.94
N PRO A 339 -6.60 -0.80 3.06
CA PRO A 339 -5.73 -1.82 2.48
C PRO A 339 -5.98 -3.21 3.09
N ALA A 340 -6.23 -3.33 4.39
CA ALA A 340 -6.62 -4.61 5.00
C ALA A 340 -7.96 -5.14 4.42
N ARG A 341 -8.96 -4.27 4.26
CA ARG A 341 -10.28 -4.65 3.72
C ARG A 341 -10.24 -5.14 2.28
N VAL A 342 -9.52 -4.45 1.40
CA VAL A 342 -9.45 -4.86 -0.03
C VAL A 342 -8.81 -6.22 -0.18
N LEU A 343 -7.88 -6.58 0.73
CA LEU A 343 -7.22 -7.89 0.77
C LEU A 343 -8.02 -8.95 1.54
N GLY A 344 -9.17 -8.59 2.15
CA GLY A 344 -9.97 -9.51 2.95
C GLY A 344 -9.33 -9.89 4.28
N LEU A 345 -8.49 -9.04 4.84
CA LEU A 345 -7.86 -9.25 6.15
C LEU A 345 -8.77 -8.71 7.25
N TRP A 346 -9.17 -9.57 8.17
CA TRP A 346 -10.12 -9.23 9.22
C TRP A 346 -9.49 -9.25 10.63
N ASP A 347 -8.22 -9.64 10.71
CA ASP A 347 -7.45 -9.74 11.96
C ASP A 347 -6.58 -8.50 12.24
N ARG A 348 -6.56 -7.52 11.36
CA ARG A 348 -5.69 -6.32 11.41
C ARG A 348 -6.29 -5.11 10.69
N GLY A 349 -5.59 -3.97 10.73
CA GLY A 349 -6.00 -2.73 10.06
C GLY A 349 -7.06 -1.93 10.83
N TYR A 350 -7.57 -2.44 11.94
CA TYR A 350 -8.48 -1.75 12.87
C TYR A 350 -8.42 -2.38 14.27
N ILE A 351 -8.80 -1.60 15.29
CA ILE A 351 -8.81 -2.07 16.67
C ILE A 351 -10.11 -2.83 16.93
N ALA A 352 -9.98 -4.12 17.24
CA ALA A 352 -11.09 -5.00 17.65
C ALA A 352 -10.58 -6.11 18.58
N LYS A 353 -11.47 -6.65 19.40
CA LYS A 353 -11.14 -7.83 20.24
C LYS A 353 -10.81 -9.03 19.35
N GLY A 354 -9.71 -9.69 19.65
CA GLY A 354 -9.18 -10.83 18.89
C GLY A 354 -8.24 -10.46 17.75
N ASN A 355 -8.16 -9.18 17.35
CA ASN A 355 -7.21 -8.75 16.34
C ASN A 355 -5.77 -8.76 16.87
N VAL A 356 -4.83 -8.93 15.97
CA VAL A 356 -3.40 -8.80 16.26
C VAL A 356 -3.14 -7.43 16.88
N ALA A 357 -2.36 -7.40 17.95
CA ALA A 357 -1.99 -6.17 18.64
C ALA A 357 -0.81 -5.47 17.91
N ASP A 358 -1.03 -5.17 16.64
CA ASP A 358 -0.19 -4.31 15.82
C ASP A 358 -0.74 -2.89 15.94
N LEU A 359 -0.06 -2.04 16.71
CA LEU A 359 -0.56 -0.72 17.05
C LEU A 359 0.57 0.32 16.95
N ILE A 360 0.20 1.55 16.61
CA ILE A 360 1.11 2.68 16.70
C ILE A 360 0.51 3.81 17.54
N ILE A 361 1.38 4.50 18.27
CA ILE A 361 1.02 5.71 19.02
C ILE A 361 1.56 6.90 18.25
N VAL A 362 0.70 7.82 17.85
CA VAL A 362 1.04 9.01 17.07
C VAL A 362 0.46 10.27 17.69
N ASN A 363 1.12 11.42 17.48
CA ASN A 363 0.56 12.70 17.85
C ASN A 363 -0.46 13.22 16.79
N GLN A 364 -0.98 14.42 17.00
CA GLN A 364 -1.95 15.06 16.10
C GLN A 364 -1.41 15.38 14.70
N PHE A 365 -0.10 15.35 14.49
CA PHE A 365 0.59 15.57 13.22
C PHE A 365 1.06 14.26 12.58
N PHE A 366 0.63 13.12 13.13
CA PHE A 366 1.04 11.79 12.73
C PHE A 366 2.52 11.48 12.97
N ASP A 367 3.19 12.15 13.94
CA ASP A 367 4.54 11.73 14.35
C ASP A 367 4.45 10.49 15.21
N ILE A 368 5.13 9.43 14.81
CA ILE A 368 5.19 8.17 15.56
C ILE A 368 5.95 8.37 16.87
N LYS A 369 5.34 7.95 17.97
CA LYS A 369 5.92 7.97 19.31
C LYS A 369 6.32 6.58 19.79
N LYS A 370 5.52 5.56 19.47
CA LYS A 370 5.78 4.17 19.85
C LYS A 370 5.19 3.25 18.79
N VAL A 371 5.86 2.15 18.55
CA VAL A 371 5.35 1.05 17.73
C VAL A 371 5.19 -0.18 18.62
N ILE A 372 4.07 -0.85 18.51
CA ILE A 372 3.75 -2.12 19.16
C ILE A 372 3.49 -3.13 18.04
N PHE A 373 4.29 -4.16 17.97
CA PHE A 373 4.20 -5.20 16.96
C PHE A 373 3.94 -6.55 17.61
N LYS A 374 2.83 -7.20 17.26
CA LYS A 374 2.37 -8.44 17.88
C LYS A 374 2.34 -8.36 19.43
N GLY A 375 1.93 -7.21 19.93
CA GLY A 375 1.83 -6.91 21.35
C GLY A 375 3.14 -6.56 22.06
N GLU A 376 4.28 -6.55 21.35
CA GLU A 376 5.58 -6.16 21.92
C GLU A 376 5.96 -4.75 21.45
N LYS A 377 6.50 -3.94 22.39
CA LYS A 377 7.02 -2.62 22.07
C LYS A 377 8.36 -2.79 21.33
N LEU A 378 8.50 -2.14 20.18
CA LEU A 378 9.74 -2.03 19.43
C LEU A 378 10.65 -0.93 19.98
#